data_b95ee60b978aac2ecb979e1b2af96c43
#
_entry.id   b95ee60b978aac2ecb979e1b2af96c43
#
_cell.length_a   1.000
_cell.length_b   1.000
_cell.length_c   1.000
_cell.angle_alpha   90.00
_cell.angle_beta   90.00
_cell.angle_gamma   90.00
#
_symmetry.space_group_name_H-M   'P 1'
#
loop_
_entity.id
_entity.type
_entity.pdbx_description
1 polymer ?
#
loop_
_entity_poly.entity_id
_entity_poly.type
_entity_poly.pdbx_seq_one_letter_code
_entity_poly.pdbx_strand_id
1 'polypeptide(L)'
;NYFGALRLIMGFIPNMLAKKRGHVINISSIGVLSNAPRFSAYVAAKAALDAFSRCAGAEFADSGIEFTTINMPLVRTPMIAPTKIYQHIPTLSPEEAADLIVQAIISRPERIATRVGVFAQVLHAVAPKLYAVIMNTAFRLFPESTAAKGPSTDAQEPSLEQISFAQFTRGIYW
;
A
#
# COMPACT_ATOMS: atom_id res chain seq x y z
N ASN A 1 7.84 -7.34 7.57
CA ASN A 1 7.27 -6.10 7.02
C ASN A 1 7.32 -4.89 7.97
N TYR A 2 7.56 -5.09 9.29
CA TYR A 2 7.69 -3.98 10.24
C TYR A 2 9.07 -3.97 10.92
N PHE A 3 9.34 -4.94 11.77
CA PHE A 3 10.57 -4.94 12.59
C PHE A 3 11.87 -4.92 11.78
N GLY A 4 11.92 -5.54 10.60
CA GLY A 4 13.11 -5.49 9.74
C GLY A 4 13.38 -4.07 9.24
N ALA A 5 12.33 -3.39 8.73
CA ALA A 5 12.43 -2.02 8.28
C ALA A 5 12.79 -1.07 9.45
N LEU A 6 12.13 -1.22 10.59
CA LEU A 6 12.40 -0.43 11.78
C LEU A 6 13.87 -0.55 12.24
N ARG A 7 14.41 -1.78 12.30
CA ARG A 7 15.83 -2.02 12.67
C ARG A 7 16.79 -1.32 11.72
N LEU A 8 16.52 -1.39 10.41
CA LEU A 8 17.33 -0.68 9.41
C LEU A 8 17.28 0.83 9.61
N ILE A 9 16.09 1.40 9.75
CA ILE A 9 15.92 2.83 9.98
C ILE A 9 16.69 3.26 11.23
N MET A 10 16.48 2.60 12.36
CA MET A 10 17.15 2.93 13.62
C MET A 10 18.68 2.78 13.53
N GLY A 11 19.19 1.86 12.70
CA GLY A 11 20.62 1.72 12.46
C GLY A 11 21.23 2.89 11.66
N PHE A 12 20.45 3.52 10.78
CA PHE A 12 20.93 4.65 9.96
C PHE A 12 20.70 6.02 10.60
N ILE A 13 19.70 6.19 11.44
CA ILE A 13 19.35 7.46 12.08
C ILE A 13 20.55 8.15 12.76
N PRO A 14 21.41 7.50 13.57
CA PRO A 14 22.53 8.18 14.22
C PRO A 14 23.48 8.87 13.22
N ASN A 15 23.76 8.20 12.10
CA ASN A 15 24.62 8.77 11.06
C ASN A 15 23.93 9.94 10.31
N MET A 16 22.63 9.82 10.07
CA MET A 16 21.84 10.90 9.46
C MET A 16 21.79 12.13 10.37
N LEU A 17 21.61 11.93 11.69
CA LEU A 17 21.63 13.00 12.69
C LEU A 17 23.00 13.70 12.73
N ALA A 18 24.09 12.94 12.74
CA ALA A 18 25.46 13.50 12.74
C ALA A 18 25.71 14.35 11.49
N LYS A 19 25.16 13.97 10.35
CA LYS A 19 25.27 14.69 9.08
C LYS A 19 24.23 15.79 8.90
N LYS A 20 23.24 15.91 9.79
CA LYS A 20 22.06 16.77 9.66
C LYS A 20 21.38 16.63 8.28
N ARG A 21 21.38 15.43 7.75
CA ARG A 21 20.84 15.10 6.43
C ARG A 21 20.48 13.64 6.34
N GLY A 22 19.25 13.38 5.97
CA GLY A 22 18.77 12.01 5.71
C GLY A 22 17.43 12.01 5.00
N HIS A 23 17.13 10.92 4.30
CA HIS A 23 15.82 10.70 3.72
C HIS A 23 15.47 9.21 3.85
N VAL A 24 14.39 8.91 4.52
CA VAL A 24 13.84 7.57 4.71
C VAL A 24 12.59 7.44 3.84
N ILE A 25 12.63 6.53 2.88
CA ILE A 25 11.50 6.23 2.01
C ILE A 25 10.94 4.87 2.40
N ASN A 26 9.77 4.85 3.02
CA ASN A 26 9.08 3.63 3.43
C ASN A 26 8.06 3.18 2.38
N ILE A 27 8.26 1.97 1.87
CA ILE A 27 7.30 1.36 0.95
C ILE A 27 6.20 0.67 1.76
N SER A 28 5.09 1.38 1.90
CA SER A 28 3.85 0.90 2.49
C SER A 28 2.95 0.27 1.41
N SER A 29 1.66 0.27 1.59
CA SER A 29 0.70 -0.34 0.66
C SER A 29 -0.60 0.47 0.62
N ILE A 30 -1.23 0.50 -0.54
CA ILE A 30 -2.62 0.98 -0.69
C ILE A 30 -3.57 0.22 0.24
N GLY A 31 -3.25 -1.02 0.58
CA GLY A 31 -4.00 -1.83 1.53
C GLY A 31 -4.15 -1.18 2.91
N VAL A 32 -3.20 -0.34 3.32
CA VAL A 32 -3.29 0.43 4.58
C VAL A 32 -4.40 1.49 4.51
N LEU A 33 -4.58 2.11 3.35
CA LEU A 33 -5.59 3.14 3.15
C LEU A 33 -6.98 2.54 2.95
N SER A 34 -7.05 1.38 2.30
CA SER A 34 -8.30 0.68 1.97
C SER A 34 -8.71 -0.38 2.98
N ASN A 35 -7.90 -0.66 4.02
CA ASN A 35 -8.18 -1.73 4.99
C ASN A 35 -8.59 -3.06 4.30
N ALA A 36 -7.82 -3.48 3.30
CA ALA A 36 -8.15 -4.59 2.41
C ALA A 36 -8.43 -5.89 3.19
N PRO A 37 -9.63 -6.49 3.06
CA PRO A 37 -9.95 -7.74 3.74
C PRO A 37 -9.04 -8.88 3.27
N ARG A 38 -8.91 -9.95 4.07
CA ARG A 38 -8.01 -11.11 3.88
C ARG A 38 -6.52 -10.83 4.11
N PHE A 39 -6.12 -9.57 4.24
CA PHE A 39 -4.72 -9.16 4.42
C PHE A 39 -4.46 -8.52 5.79
N SER A 40 -5.27 -8.82 6.81
CA SER A 40 -5.23 -8.13 8.11
C SER A 40 -3.84 -8.10 8.74
N ALA A 41 -3.12 -9.22 8.80
CA ALA A 41 -1.77 -9.27 9.36
C ALA A 41 -0.75 -8.45 8.54
N TYR A 42 -0.84 -8.51 7.21
CA TYR A 42 0.00 -7.71 6.31
C TYR A 42 -0.31 -6.22 6.44
N VAL A 43 -1.59 -5.86 6.39
CA VAL A 43 -2.06 -4.47 6.54
C VAL A 43 -1.66 -3.90 7.90
N ALA A 44 -1.82 -4.66 8.98
CA ALA A 44 -1.40 -4.25 10.33
C ALA A 44 0.12 -3.95 10.38
N ALA A 45 0.95 -4.81 9.80
CA ALA A 45 2.39 -4.61 9.75
C ALA A 45 2.79 -3.37 8.93
N LYS A 46 2.13 -3.14 7.78
CA LYS A 46 2.36 -1.95 6.95
C LYS A 46 1.80 -0.68 7.58
N ALA A 47 0.66 -0.76 8.26
CA ALA A 47 0.08 0.36 9.01
C ALA A 47 0.97 0.79 10.18
N ALA A 48 1.60 -0.16 10.87
CA ALA A 48 2.57 0.14 11.91
C ALA A 48 3.77 0.93 11.36
N LEU A 49 4.31 0.54 10.20
CA LEU A 49 5.40 1.26 9.54
C LEU A 49 4.97 2.65 9.07
N ASP A 50 3.75 2.78 8.56
CA ASP A 50 3.14 4.03 8.12
C ASP A 50 2.96 5.01 9.30
N ALA A 51 2.45 4.52 10.42
CA ALA A 51 2.31 5.30 11.65
C ALA A 51 3.69 5.73 12.21
N PHE A 52 4.66 4.81 12.24
CA PHE A 52 6.03 5.11 12.64
C PHE A 52 6.62 6.23 11.79
N SER A 53 6.46 6.17 10.46
CA SER A 53 6.98 7.20 9.56
C SER A 53 6.41 8.59 9.85
N ARG A 54 5.11 8.69 10.15
CA ARG A 54 4.47 9.97 10.49
C ARG A 54 4.99 10.54 11.82
N CYS A 55 5.10 9.69 12.84
CA CYS A 55 5.62 10.12 14.13
C CYS A 55 7.09 10.54 14.02
N ALA A 56 7.92 9.69 13.42
CA ALA A 56 9.34 9.98 13.23
C ALA A 56 9.57 11.22 12.34
N GLY A 57 8.77 11.42 11.30
CA GLY A 57 8.82 12.62 10.47
C GLY A 57 8.62 13.89 11.28
N ALA A 58 7.67 13.90 12.21
CA ALA A 58 7.45 15.03 13.13
C ALA A 58 8.58 15.17 14.16
N GLU A 59 9.07 14.06 14.72
CA GLU A 59 10.17 14.07 15.72
C GLU A 59 11.50 14.56 15.14
N PHE A 60 11.77 14.27 13.86
CA PHE A 60 13.02 14.61 13.19
C PHE A 60 12.92 15.83 12.27
N ALA A 61 11.81 16.57 12.27
CA ALA A 61 11.57 17.71 11.36
C ALA A 61 12.70 18.73 11.38
N ASP A 62 13.23 19.08 12.57
CA ASP A 62 14.28 20.07 12.75
C ASP A 62 15.70 19.49 12.59
N SER A 63 15.84 18.19 12.37
CA SER A 63 17.14 17.52 12.33
C SER A 63 17.70 17.31 10.91
N GLY A 64 16.96 17.73 9.88
CA GLY A 64 17.33 17.54 8.48
C GLY A 64 17.11 16.11 7.99
N ILE A 65 16.30 15.31 8.70
CA ILE A 65 15.91 13.96 8.29
C ILE A 65 14.45 13.98 7.86
N GLU A 66 14.19 13.58 6.63
CA GLU A 66 12.87 13.56 6.02
C GLU A 66 12.34 12.12 5.92
N PHE A 67 11.01 11.96 5.99
CA PHE A 67 10.34 10.69 5.85
C PHE A 67 9.29 10.78 4.74
N THR A 68 9.37 9.87 3.77
CA THR A 68 8.35 9.69 2.74
C THR A 68 7.73 8.31 2.88
N THR A 69 6.40 8.22 2.89
CA THR A 69 5.67 6.96 2.80
C THR A 69 5.03 6.83 1.43
N ILE A 70 5.35 5.76 0.71
CA ILE A 70 4.68 5.40 -0.54
C ILE A 70 3.65 4.31 -0.24
N ASN A 71 2.36 4.65 -0.30
CA ASN A 71 1.27 3.67 -0.24
C ASN A 71 1.16 2.97 -1.60
N MET A 72 2.12 2.07 -1.86
CA MET A 72 2.32 1.43 -3.15
C MET A 72 1.05 0.71 -3.61
N PRO A 73 0.56 0.99 -4.83
CA PRO A 73 -0.50 0.24 -5.46
C PRO A 73 -0.06 -1.20 -5.79
N LEU A 74 -0.97 -1.98 -6.35
CA LEU A 74 -0.65 -3.31 -6.83
C LEU A 74 0.33 -3.22 -8.00
N VAL A 75 1.45 -3.91 -7.90
CA VAL A 75 2.50 -3.94 -8.94
C VAL A 75 2.44 -5.27 -9.68
N ARG A 76 2.45 -5.23 -11.00
CA ARG A 76 2.39 -6.38 -11.90
C ARG A 76 3.71 -7.16 -11.86
N THR A 77 3.75 -8.15 -10.98
CA THR A 77 4.92 -9.01 -10.74
C THR A 77 4.50 -10.48 -10.79
N PRO A 78 5.45 -11.43 -10.90
CA PRO A 78 5.14 -12.86 -10.81
C PRO A 78 4.39 -13.26 -9.54
N MET A 79 4.55 -12.51 -8.44
CA MET A 79 3.86 -12.76 -7.17
C MET A 79 2.33 -12.66 -7.31
N ILE A 80 1.81 -11.74 -8.10
CA ILE A 80 0.36 -11.53 -8.26
C ILE A 80 -0.22 -12.29 -9.45
N ALA A 81 0.62 -12.79 -10.36
CA ALA A 81 0.21 -13.47 -11.60
C ALA A 81 -0.77 -14.64 -11.39
N PRO A 82 -0.66 -15.47 -10.33
CA PRO A 82 -1.59 -16.57 -10.10
C PRO A 82 -3.02 -16.13 -9.78
N THR A 83 -3.24 -14.88 -9.39
CA THR A 83 -4.57 -14.37 -9.01
C THR A 83 -5.21 -13.63 -10.18
N LYS A 84 -6.00 -14.32 -11.00
CA LYS A 84 -6.56 -13.80 -12.27
C LYS A 84 -7.34 -12.50 -12.13
N ILE A 85 -8.05 -12.27 -11.03
CA ILE A 85 -8.81 -11.02 -10.81
C ILE A 85 -7.89 -9.77 -10.81
N TYR A 86 -6.60 -9.91 -10.48
CA TYR A 86 -5.67 -8.79 -10.50
C TYR A 86 -5.37 -8.27 -11.92
N GLN A 87 -5.70 -9.05 -12.97
CA GLN A 87 -5.61 -8.60 -14.36
C GLN A 87 -6.68 -7.53 -14.69
N HIS A 88 -7.76 -7.48 -13.91
CA HIS A 88 -8.86 -6.53 -14.09
C HIS A 88 -8.78 -5.32 -13.14
N ILE A 89 -7.89 -5.36 -12.15
CA ILE A 89 -7.64 -4.26 -11.23
C ILE A 89 -6.49 -3.39 -11.78
N PRO A 90 -6.55 -2.05 -11.64
CA PRO A 90 -5.43 -1.20 -12.01
C PRO A 90 -4.14 -1.62 -11.29
N THR A 91 -3.10 -1.86 -12.06
CA THR A 91 -1.78 -2.26 -11.57
C THR A 91 -0.71 -1.40 -12.20
N LEU A 92 0.36 -1.13 -11.46
CA LEU A 92 1.58 -0.52 -12.00
C LEU A 92 2.47 -1.57 -12.66
N SER A 93 3.25 -1.17 -13.64
CA SER A 93 4.43 -1.92 -14.04
C SER A 93 5.54 -1.78 -12.98
N PRO A 94 6.55 -2.65 -12.96
CA PRO A 94 7.72 -2.47 -12.10
C PRO A 94 8.43 -1.12 -12.34
N GLU A 95 8.48 -0.67 -13.59
CA GLU A 95 9.09 0.60 -13.99
C GLU A 95 8.31 1.78 -13.42
N GLU A 96 6.98 1.80 -13.58
CA GLU A 96 6.11 2.82 -12.99
C GLU A 96 6.20 2.84 -11.45
N ALA A 97 6.34 1.68 -10.82
CA ALA A 97 6.56 1.61 -9.38
C ALA A 97 7.93 2.18 -8.97
N ALA A 98 8.97 1.97 -9.79
CA ALA A 98 10.29 2.57 -9.59
C ALA A 98 10.23 4.11 -9.76
N ASP A 99 9.46 4.61 -10.71
CA ASP A 99 9.27 6.05 -10.94
C ASP A 99 8.67 6.75 -9.71
N LEU A 100 7.78 6.11 -8.96
CA LEU A 100 7.28 6.64 -7.69
C LEU A 100 8.39 6.79 -6.64
N ILE A 101 9.35 5.87 -6.62
CA ILE A 101 10.52 5.95 -5.72
C ILE A 101 11.44 7.10 -6.18
N VAL A 102 11.69 7.24 -7.48
CA VAL A 102 12.46 8.36 -8.04
C VAL A 102 11.78 9.69 -7.72
N GLN A 103 10.46 9.78 -7.89
CA GLN A 103 9.69 10.94 -7.49
C GLN A 103 9.88 11.27 -5.99
N ALA A 104 9.79 10.25 -5.12
CA ALA A 104 10.02 10.43 -3.69
C ALA A 104 11.43 10.98 -3.38
N ILE A 105 12.46 10.48 -4.07
CA ILE A 105 13.84 10.95 -3.91
C ILE A 105 13.99 12.44 -4.30
N ILE A 106 13.36 12.84 -5.39
CA ILE A 106 13.49 14.19 -5.96
C ILE A 106 12.65 15.19 -5.18
N SER A 107 11.35 14.94 -5.01
CA SER A 107 10.37 15.89 -4.49
C SER A 107 10.15 15.80 -2.98
N ARG A 108 10.58 14.71 -2.34
CA ARG A 108 10.53 14.45 -0.89
C ARG A 108 9.18 14.75 -0.23
N PRO A 109 8.05 14.29 -0.79
CA PRO A 109 6.75 14.50 -0.17
C PRO A 109 6.62 13.62 1.08
N GLU A 110 5.80 14.01 2.03
CA GLU A 110 5.50 13.17 3.19
C GLU A 110 4.81 11.85 2.78
N ARG A 111 3.98 11.90 1.73
CA ARG A 111 3.23 10.74 1.24
C ARG A 111 3.02 10.77 -0.27
N ILE A 112 3.14 9.58 -0.88
CA ILE A 112 2.67 9.28 -2.24
C ILE A 112 1.58 8.22 -2.13
N ALA A 113 0.38 8.50 -2.65
CA ALA A 113 -0.77 7.60 -2.61
C ALA A 113 -1.70 7.86 -3.81
N THR A 114 -2.43 6.83 -4.22
CA THR A 114 -3.46 6.99 -5.26
C THR A 114 -4.70 7.70 -4.73
N ARG A 115 -5.43 8.36 -5.62
CA ARG A 115 -6.71 9.01 -5.27
C ARG A 115 -7.71 8.02 -4.68
N VAL A 116 -7.82 6.83 -5.26
CA VAL A 116 -8.73 5.79 -4.75
C VAL A 116 -8.36 5.35 -3.33
N GLY A 117 -7.08 5.23 -3.02
CA GLY A 117 -6.61 4.92 -1.66
C GLY A 117 -6.98 6.02 -0.67
N VAL A 118 -6.73 7.29 -1.03
CA VAL A 118 -7.10 8.45 -0.20
C VAL A 118 -8.61 8.54 -0.03
N PHE A 119 -9.39 8.33 -1.09
CA PHE A 119 -10.85 8.29 -1.02
C PHE A 119 -11.35 7.20 -0.07
N ALA A 120 -10.79 5.99 -0.16
CA ALA A 120 -11.13 4.88 0.73
C ALA A 120 -10.84 5.22 2.20
N GLN A 121 -9.69 5.84 2.48
CA GLN A 121 -9.31 6.30 3.82
C GLN A 121 -10.28 7.34 4.36
N VAL A 122 -10.64 8.35 3.55
CA VAL A 122 -11.59 9.40 3.94
C VAL A 122 -12.99 8.81 4.16
N LEU A 123 -13.46 7.95 3.25
CA LEU A 123 -14.76 7.30 3.39
C LEU A 123 -14.83 6.45 4.67
N HIS A 124 -13.77 5.71 4.99
CA HIS A 124 -13.69 4.95 6.24
C HIS A 124 -13.74 5.87 7.48
N ALA A 125 -13.07 7.02 7.44
CA ALA A 125 -13.06 7.96 8.56
C ALA A 125 -14.43 8.63 8.78
N VAL A 126 -15.13 8.99 7.69
CA VAL A 126 -16.39 9.76 7.75
C VAL A 126 -17.61 8.84 7.88
N ALA A 127 -17.60 7.69 7.21
CA ALA A 127 -18.74 6.77 7.14
C ALA A 127 -18.31 5.30 7.37
N PRO A 128 -17.78 4.95 8.57
CA PRO A 128 -17.17 3.64 8.82
C PRO A 128 -18.15 2.48 8.64
N LYS A 129 -19.43 2.65 8.99
CA LYS A 129 -20.45 1.60 8.80
C LYS A 129 -20.72 1.32 7.31
N LEU A 130 -20.85 2.37 6.50
CA LEU A 130 -21.01 2.23 5.05
C LEU A 130 -19.78 1.55 4.44
N TYR A 131 -18.59 2.01 4.85
CA TYR A 131 -17.33 1.41 4.41
C TYR A 131 -17.24 -0.08 4.74
N ALA A 132 -17.63 -0.47 5.95
CA ALA A 132 -17.65 -1.88 6.37
C ALA A 132 -18.58 -2.73 5.50
N VAL A 133 -19.74 -2.21 5.09
CA VAL A 133 -20.66 -2.93 4.18
C VAL A 133 -20.01 -3.12 2.80
N ILE A 134 -19.38 -2.07 2.25
CA ILE A 134 -18.66 -2.15 0.96
C ILE A 134 -17.54 -3.20 1.03
N MET A 135 -16.72 -3.16 2.08
CA MET A 135 -15.59 -4.07 2.22
C MET A 135 -16.04 -5.51 2.52
N ASN A 136 -17.15 -5.71 3.22
CA ASN A 136 -17.72 -7.05 3.42
C ASN A 136 -18.28 -7.60 2.09
N THR A 137 -18.89 -6.77 1.26
CA THR A 137 -19.32 -7.16 -0.09
C THR A 137 -18.12 -7.57 -0.94
N ALA A 138 -17.05 -6.77 -0.94
CA ALA A 138 -15.80 -7.12 -1.60
C ALA A 138 -15.22 -8.44 -1.06
N PHE A 139 -15.23 -8.66 0.25
CA PHE A 139 -14.78 -9.91 0.87
C PHE A 139 -15.55 -11.13 0.37
N ARG A 140 -16.87 -11.02 0.16
CA ARG A 140 -17.72 -12.10 -0.34
C ARG A 140 -17.53 -12.35 -1.83
N LEU A 141 -17.37 -11.28 -2.62
CA LEU A 141 -17.23 -11.37 -4.07
C LEU A 141 -15.85 -11.89 -4.50
N PHE A 142 -14.77 -11.52 -3.77
CA PHE A 142 -13.42 -11.91 -4.16
C PHE A 142 -12.98 -13.18 -3.43
N PRO A 143 -12.60 -14.26 -4.16
CA PRO A 143 -12.09 -15.49 -3.58
C PRO A 143 -10.75 -15.24 -2.87
N GLU A 144 -10.31 -16.20 -2.08
CA GLU A 144 -8.97 -16.18 -1.49
C GLU A 144 -7.89 -16.15 -2.58
N SER A 145 -6.83 -15.35 -2.34
CA SER A 145 -5.70 -15.31 -3.26
C SER A 145 -5.03 -16.69 -3.35
N THR A 146 -4.99 -17.27 -4.54
CA THR A 146 -4.25 -18.50 -4.81
C THR A 146 -2.75 -18.37 -4.48
N ALA A 147 -2.20 -17.19 -4.62
CA ALA A 147 -0.81 -16.90 -4.23
C ALA A 147 -0.56 -17.07 -2.72
N ALA A 148 -1.57 -16.89 -1.87
CA ALA A 148 -1.46 -17.09 -0.42
C ALA A 148 -1.53 -18.57 -0.02
N LYS A 149 -2.05 -19.44 -0.87
CA LYS A 149 -2.21 -20.88 -0.62
C LYS A 149 -1.07 -21.74 -1.17
N GLY A 150 -0.11 -21.15 -1.87
CA GLY A 150 0.95 -21.88 -2.57
C GLY A 150 0.51 -22.35 -3.98
N PRO A 151 1.31 -23.14 -4.68
CA PRO A 151 1.01 -23.58 -6.04
C PRO A 151 -0.17 -24.56 -6.07
N SER A 152 -1.39 -24.03 -6.11
CA SER A 152 -2.61 -24.80 -6.36
C SER A 152 -3.09 -24.61 -7.79
N THR A 153 -3.53 -25.69 -8.43
CA THR A 153 -3.83 -25.79 -9.85
C THR A 153 -5.17 -25.16 -10.27
N ASP A 154 -6.00 -24.69 -9.33
CA ASP A 154 -7.36 -24.22 -9.62
C ASP A 154 -7.48 -22.68 -9.51
N ALA A 155 -6.91 -21.98 -10.48
CA ALA A 155 -7.19 -20.56 -10.66
C ALA A 155 -8.61 -20.40 -11.26
N GLN A 156 -9.62 -20.11 -10.43
CA GLN A 156 -10.97 -19.82 -10.88
C GLN A 156 -10.99 -18.56 -11.78
N GLU A 157 -11.74 -18.62 -12.87
CA GLU A 157 -12.02 -17.45 -13.70
C GLU A 157 -12.88 -16.44 -12.92
N PRO A 158 -12.56 -15.14 -12.99
CA PRO A 158 -13.34 -14.12 -12.29
C PRO A 158 -14.75 -14.01 -12.88
N SER A 159 -15.77 -13.86 -12.01
CA SER A 159 -17.14 -13.63 -12.43
C SER A 159 -17.33 -12.23 -13.02
N LEU A 160 -18.42 -12.05 -13.80
CA LEU A 160 -18.77 -10.73 -14.35
C LEU A 160 -18.96 -9.67 -13.25
N GLU A 161 -19.51 -10.03 -12.11
CA GLU A 161 -19.68 -9.14 -10.95
C GLU A 161 -18.34 -8.67 -10.38
N GLN A 162 -17.38 -9.59 -10.26
CA GLN A 162 -16.03 -9.30 -9.82
C GLN A 162 -15.30 -8.35 -10.78
N ILE A 163 -15.42 -8.59 -12.08
CA ILE A 163 -14.84 -7.75 -13.13
C ILE A 163 -15.47 -6.34 -13.09
N SER A 164 -16.79 -6.25 -12.99
CA SER A 164 -17.50 -4.97 -12.92
C SER A 164 -17.09 -4.15 -11.70
N PHE A 165 -16.95 -4.78 -10.53
CA PHE A 165 -16.47 -4.13 -9.32
C PHE A 165 -15.01 -3.64 -9.47
N ALA A 166 -14.15 -4.45 -10.08
CA ALA A 166 -12.76 -4.09 -10.35
C ALA A 166 -12.64 -2.92 -11.33
N GLN A 167 -13.49 -2.88 -12.36
CA GLN A 167 -13.52 -1.79 -13.35
C GLN A 167 -14.01 -0.47 -12.77
N PHE A 168 -14.93 -0.49 -11.82
CA PHE A 168 -15.39 0.73 -11.14
C PHE A 168 -14.24 1.50 -10.49
N THR A 169 -13.22 0.81 -10.01
CA THR A 169 -12.05 1.46 -9.40
C THR A 169 -11.13 2.14 -10.41
N ARG A 170 -11.17 1.79 -11.70
CA ARG A 170 -10.26 2.34 -12.73
C ARG A 170 -10.43 3.84 -12.95
N GLY A 171 -11.67 4.35 -12.91
CA GLY A 171 -11.95 5.77 -13.16
C GLY A 171 -11.45 6.73 -12.07
N ILE A 172 -11.06 6.23 -10.89
CA ILE A 172 -10.70 7.04 -9.70
C ILE A 172 -9.26 6.77 -9.25
N TYR A 173 -8.48 5.99 -10.02
CA TYR A 173 -7.25 5.38 -9.50
C TYR A 173 -6.09 6.38 -9.28
N TRP A 174 -5.90 7.35 -10.17
CA TRP A 174 -4.85 8.39 -10.11
C TRP A 174 -5.40 9.79 -9.92
#